data_1579ff1505cf3b4a37480924c5865c9c
#
_entry.id   1579ff1505cf3b4a37480924c5865c9c
#
_cell.length_a   1.000
_cell.length_b   1.000
_cell.length_c   1.000
_cell.angle_alpha   90.00
_cell.angle_beta   90.00
_cell.angle_gamma   90.00
#
_symmetry.space_group_name_H-M   'P 1'
#
loop_
_entity.id
_entity.type
_entity.pdbx_description
1 polymer ?
#
loop_
_entity_poly.entity_id
_entity_poly.type
_entity_poly.pdbx_seq_one_letter_code
_entity_poly.pdbx_strand_id
1 'polypeptide(L)'
;MAVVAAIVTVASASALARQAPPKTTPPAPNGGPERFTVQSDGHPVALWARRPSAPKGAVLFVHGRTWSGRPDFDLQVPGYKRSVLASFAAQGYAAYAVDLRGYGATPRDASGWLTPKRAAADISNVLGWIATQHPALPKPTLVGWSRGAVMAGMVAIASPQRLTNVVLFGFAFDPELEFGDAEVPPKPDMLKNSTAAAASDFISPKVTPKEVVAAFVEQAMNADPVLADLKGDGEFNAFKPAQLTTPVLIMFGSDDPGVAVEDAGKMFAAVKSDDKQLVVLPGADHAAHLEDTHDAWVAAIINFINRPPAKR
;
A
#
# COMPACT_ATOMS: atom_id res chain seq x y z
N MET A 1 6.15 -65.53 -32.22
CA MET A 1 6.64 -64.23 -32.68
C MET A 1 5.99 -63.14 -31.78
N ALA A 2 6.71 -62.62 -30.81
CA ALA A 2 6.22 -61.60 -29.92
C ALA A 2 6.82 -60.23 -30.36
N VAL A 3 5.91 -59.27 -30.65
CA VAL A 3 6.28 -57.90 -31.01
C VAL A 3 6.36 -57.08 -29.73
N VAL A 4 7.58 -56.62 -29.39
CA VAL A 4 7.84 -55.70 -28.27
C VAL A 4 7.64 -54.27 -28.80
N ALA A 5 6.65 -53.55 -28.29
CA ALA A 5 6.47 -52.13 -28.55
C ALA A 5 7.31 -51.32 -27.56
N ALA A 6 8.27 -50.57 -28.07
CA ALA A 6 9.05 -49.62 -27.26
C ALA A 6 8.25 -48.31 -27.11
N ILE A 7 7.96 -47.94 -25.84
CA ILE A 7 7.36 -46.65 -25.50
C ILE A 7 8.50 -45.64 -25.33
N VAL A 8 8.57 -44.65 -26.24
CA VAL A 8 9.48 -43.52 -26.14
C VAL A 8 8.79 -42.43 -25.32
N THR A 9 9.22 -42.21 -24.07
CA THR A 9 8.81 -41.11 -23.25
C THR A 9 9.60 -39.86 -23.63
N VAL A 10 8.95 -38.89 -24.27
CA VAL A 10 9.51 -37.55 -24.54
C VAL A 10 9.34 -36.72 -23.27
N ALA A 11 10.39 -36.48 -22.55
CA ALA A 11 10.43 -35.53 -21.44
C ALA A 11 10.46 -34.10 -22.00
N SER A 12 9.36 -33.39 -21.89
CA SER A 12 9.29 -31.95 -22.20
C SER A 12 9.96 -31.16 -21.10
N ALA A 13 11.18 -30.68 -21.36
CA ALA A 13 11.86 -29.71 -20.50
C ALA A 13 11.17 -28.34 -20.66
N SER A 14 10.34 -27.95 -19.70
CA SER A 14 9.83 -26.58 -19.61
C SER A 14 10.99 -25.65 -19.27
N ALA A 15 11.47 -24.90 -20.27
CA ALA A 15 12.42 -23.82 -20.09
C ALA A 15 11.76 -22.71 -19.27
N LEU A 16 12.11 -22.57 -18.01
CA LEU A 16 11.83 -21.38 -17.20
C LEU A 16 12.50 -20.18 -17.88
N ALA A 17 11.71 -19.39 -18.61
CA ALA A 17 12.17 -18.13 -19.18
C ALA A 17 12.63 -17.23 -18.02
N ARG A 18 13.95 -17.00 -17.93
CA ARG A 18 14.52 -15.97 -17.06
C ARG A 18 13.93 -14.64 -17.49
N GLN A 19 13.07 -14.05 -16.67
CA GLN A 19 12.58 -12.68 -16.87
C GLN A 19 13.80 -11.75 -16.93
N ALA A 20 13.86 -10.93 -17.98
CA ALA A 20 14.84 -9.87 -18.09
C ALA A 20 14.73 -8.93 -16.87
N PRO A 21 15.85 -8.41 -16.34
CA PRO A 21 15.78 -7.47 -15.22
C PRO A 21 14.91 -6.27 -15.60
N PRO A 22 14.08 -5.76 -14.67
CA PRO A 22 13.21 -4.63 -14.91
C PRO A 22 14.02 -3.41 -15.37
N LYS A 23 13.51 -2.70 -16.39
CA LYS A 23 14.13 -1.44 -16.84
C LYS A 23 13.98 -0.42 -15.71
N THR A 24 15.10 -0.07 -15.08
CA THR A 24 15.16 1.07 -14.15
C THR A 24 15.27 2.35 -14.96
N THR A 25 14.35 3.29 -14.75
CA THR A 25 14.55 4.66 -15.20
C THR A 25 15.56 5.30 -14.25
N PRO A 26 16.65 5.92 -14.75
CA PRO A 26 17.60 6.62 -13.89
C PRO A 26 16.89 7.64 -13.00
N PRO A 27 17.38 7.90 -11.77
CA PRO A 27 16.83 8.94 -10.91
C PRO A 27 16.82 10.27 -11.67
N ALA A 28 15.71 11.02 -11.52
CA ALA A 28 15.60 12.34 -12.11
C ALA A 28 16.74 13.24 -11.63
N PRO A 29 17.28 14.16 -12.46
CA PRO A 29 18.44 14.99 -12.12
C PRO A 29 18.30 15.82 -10.84
N ASN A 30 17.10 15.97 -10.31
CA ASN A 30 16.75 16.78 -9.13
C ASN A 30 16.43 15.94 -7.88
N GLY A 31 16.89 14.69 -7.77
CA GLY A 31 16.68 13.87 -6.56
C GLY A 31 15.24 13.41 -6.34
N GLY A 32 14.42 13.29 -7.39
CA GLY A 32 13.09 12.69 -7.34
C GLY A 32 13.14 11.19 -7.03
N PRO A 33 11.96 10.54 -6.77
CA PRO A 33 11.91 9.12 -6.53
C PRO A 33 12.29 8.33 -7.79
N GLU A 34 12.92 7.17 -7.59
CA GLU A 34 13.13 6.20 -8.66
C GLU A 34 11.77 5.60 -9.04
N ARG A 35 11.59 5.29 -10.33
CA ARG A 35 10.39 4.58 -10.81
C ARG A 35 10.75 3.20 -11.32
N PHE A 36 9.97 2.20 -10.86
CA PHE A 36 10.06 0.83 -11.35
C PHE A 36 8.73 0.41 -11.98
N THR A 37 8.77 -0.64 -12.80
CA THR A 37 7.58 -1.32 -13.30
C THR A 37 7.66 -2.78 -12.88
N VAL A 38 6.72 -3.23 -12.07
CA VAL A 38 6.60 -4.62 -11.61
C VAL A 38 5.53 -5.31 -12.43
N GLN A 39 5.81 -6.51 -12.95
CA GLN A 39 4.80 -7.30 -13.64
C GLN A 39 3.96 -8.08 -12.62
N SER A 40 2.66 -7.87 -12.63
CA SER A 40 1.68 -8.60 -11.82
C SER A 40 0.67 -9.26 -12.74
N ASP A 41 0.75 -10.58 -12.88
CA ASP A 41 -0.09 -11.37 -13.81
C ASP A 41 -0.09 -10.80 -15.24
N GLY A 42 1.09 -10.39 -15.72
CA GLY A 42 1.28 -9.78 -17.04
C GLY A 42 0.85 -8.32 -17.15
N HIS A 43 0.34 -7.71 -16.07
CA HIS A 43 -0.01 -6.30 -16.02
C HIS A 43 1.13 -5.45 -15.42
N PRO A 44 1.50 -4.31 -16.03
CA PRO A 44 2.54 -3.43 -15.51
C PRO A 44 1.99 -2.61 -14.33
N VAL A 45 2.62 -2.73 -13.17
CA VAL A 45 2.31 -1.95 -11.95
C VAL A 45 3.45 -1.00 -11.68
N ALA A 46 3.18 0.28 -11.56
CA ALA A 46 4.17 1.30 -11.26
C ALA A 46 4.51 1.32 -9.76
N LEU A 47 5.79 1.51 -9.47
CA LEU A 47 6.32 1.54 -8.12
C LEU A 47 7.33 2.67 -8.01
N TRP A 48 7.12 3.58 -7.06
CA TRP A 48 7.99 4.70 -6.74
C TRP A 48 8.87 4.35 -5.56
N ALA A 49 10.13 4.77 -5.55
CA ALA A 49 11.04 4.42 -4.48
C ALA A 49 12.02 5.53 -4.12
N ARG A 50 12.34 5.63 -2.82
CA ARG A 50 13.53 6.30 -2.28
C ARG A 50 14.31 5.30 -1.46
N ARG A 51 15.58 5.11 -1.82
CA ARG A 51 16.40 4.05 -1.24
C ARG A 51 17.76 4.58 -0.81
N PRO A 52 18.21 4.33 0.42
CA PRO A 52 19.61 4.56 0.79
C PRO A 52 20.49 3.52 0.09
N SER A 53 21.79 3.79 -0.03
CA SER A 53 22.76 2.89 -0.67
C SER A 53 22.87 1.53 0.03
N ALA A 54 22.68 1.49 1.35
CA ALA A 54 22.70 0.28 2.17
C ALA A 54 21.47 0.23 3.09
N PRO A 55 20.31 -0.20 2.58
CA PRO A 55 19.10 -0.26 3.39
C PRO A 55 19.19 -1.37 4.45
N LYS A 56 18.63 -1.12 5.64
CA LYS A 56 18.51 -2.10 6.74
C LYS A 56 17.19 -2.86 6.72
N GLY A 57 16.24 -2.46 5.87
CA GLY A 57 14.92 -3.06 5.68
C GLY A 57 14.19 -2.40 4.52
N ALA A 58 13.03 -2.93 4.17
CA ALA A 58 12.19 -2.39 3.11
C ALA A 58 10.75 -2.18 3.60
N VAL A 59 10.09 -1.14 3.11
CA VAL A 59 8.69 -0.81 3.44
C VAL A 59 7.94 -0.51 2.15
N LEU A 60 6.77 -1.13 1.99
CA LEU A 60 5.83 -0.85 0.90
C LEU A 60 4.62 -0.09 1.44
N PHE A 61 4.31 1.05 0.84
CA PHE A 61 3.14 1.87 1.12
C PHE A 61 2.07 1.67 0.06
N VAL A 62 0.81 1.52 0.51
CA VAL A 62 -0.38 1.34 -0.32
C VAL A 62 -1.35 2.48 -0.04
N HIS A 63 -1.68 3.23 -1.08
CA HIS A 63 -2.53 4.42 -1.02
C HIS A 63 -4.00 4.10 -0.74
N GLY A 64 -4.77 5.15 -0.42
CA GLY A 64 -6.20 5.11 -0.17
C GLY A 64 -7.06 5.01 -1.42
N ARG A 65 -8.25 5.66 -1.38
CA ARG A 65 -9.26 5.49 -2.43
C ARG A 65 -8.99 6.35 -3.67
N THR A 66 -8.64 7.62 -3.51
CA THR A 66 -8.78 8.61 -4.58
C THR A 66 -7.50 8.92 -5.32
N TRP A 67 -6.37 8.86 -4.62
CA TRP A 67 -5.07 9.32 -5.12
C TRP A 67 -4.05 8.19 -5.11
N SER A 68 -3.06 8.30 -6.02
CA SER A 68 -2.01 7.31 -6.20
C SER A 68 -0.88 7.44 -5.18
N GLY A 69 0.01 6.46 -5.20
CA GLY A 69 1.08 6.35 -4.21
C GLY A 69 2.05 7.53 -4.19
N ARG A 70 2.27 8.22 -5.32
CA ARG A 70 3.22 9.32 -5.34
C ARG A 70 2.74 10.57 -4.62
N PRO A 71 1.56 11.16 -4.87
CA PRO A 71 1.06 12.28 -4.09
C PRO A 71 0.86 11.92 -2.61
N ASP A 72 0.43 10.71 -2.30
CA ASP A 72 0.18 10.27 -0.93
C ASP A 72 1.47 10.06 -0.12
N PHE A 73 2.53 9.52 -0.72
CA PHE A 73 3.71 9.11 0.06
C PHE A 73 5.03 9.78 -0.36
N ASP A 74 5.05 10.53 -1.45
CA ASP A 74 6.23 11.31 -1.86
C ASP A 74 5.90 12.76 -2.20
N LEU A 75 4.98 13.36 -1.43
CA LEU A 75 4.56 14.74 -1.59
C LEU A 75 5.76 15.69 -1.44
N GLN A 76 6.00 16.52 -2.46
CA GLN A 76 7.08 17.50 -2.48
C GLN A 76 6.52 18.90 -2.21
N VAL A 77 6.91 19.49 -1.07
CA VAL A 77 6.48 20.83 -0.67
C VAL A 77 7.72 21.63 -0.26
N PRO A 78 8.06 22.73 -0.93
CA PRO A 78 9.20 23.57 -0.54
C PRO A 78 9.07 24.04 0.92
N GLY A 79 10.12 23.80 1.71
CA GLY A 79 10.15 24.20 3.12
C GLY A 79 9.43 23.27 4.10
N TYR A 80 8.75 22.22 3.61
CA TYR A 80 8.05 21.26 4.46
C TYR A 80 8.55 19.83 4.23
N LYS A 81 8.63 19.06 5.30
CA LYS A 81 8.97 17.65 5.28
C LYS A 81 7.67 16.83 5.21
N ARG A 82 7.25 16.46 3.98
CA ARG A 82 5.99 15.74 3.73
C ARG A 82 6.16 14.47 2.89
N SER A 83 7.37 14.20 2.37
CA SER A 83 7.66 12.94 1.71
C SER A 83 7.88 11.83 2.74
N VAL A 84 6.92 10.92 2.84
CA VAL A 84 7.03 9.69 3.64
C VAL A 84 8.19 8.84 3.14
N LEU A 85 8.31 8.66 1.82
CA LEU A 85 9.41 7.87 1.23
C LEU A 85 10.78 8.44 1.61
N ALA A 86 10.95 9.78 1.57
CA ALA A 86 12.21 10.42 1.97
C ALA A 86 12.47 10.27 3.47
N SER A 87 11.43 10.37 4.31
CA SER A 87 11.55 10.21 5.77
C SER A 87 11.98 8.79 6.14
N PHE A 88 11.43 7.76 5.49
CA PHE A 88 11.85 6.37 5.72
C PHE A 88 13.26 6.09 5.15
N ALA A 89 13.59 6.65 3.98
CA ALA A 89 14.94 6.52 3.42
C ALA A 89 16.00 7.15 4.34
N ALA A 90 15.71 8.32 4.94
CA ALA A 90 16.57 8.95 5.93
C ALA A 90 16.75 8.11 7.21
N GLN A 91 15.77 7.25 7.54
CA GLN A 91 15.84 6.27 8.63
C GLN A 91 16.53 4.95 8.23
N GLY A 92 17.06 4.85 7.00
CA GLY A 92 17.79 3.68 6.52
C GLY A 92 16.91 2.59 5.91
N TYR A 93 15.67 2.87 5.54
CA TYR A 93 14.77 1.92 4.88
C TYR A 93 14.67 2.19 3.39
N ALA A 94 14.64 1.14 2.58
CA ALA A 94 14.19 1.24 1.20
C ALA A 94 12.66 1.39 1.21
N ALA A 95 12.18 2.58 0.90
CA ALA A 95 10.77 2.96 0.95
C ALA A 95 10.17 2.95 -0.45
N TYR A 96 9.04 2.28 -0.60
CA TYR A 96 8.34 2.07 -1.86
C TYR A 96 6.88 2.48 -1.73
N ALA A 97 6.32 3.11 -2.77
CA ALA A 97 4.89 3.38 -2.89
C ALA A 97 4.37 2.81 -4.22
N VAL A 98 3.33 2.00 -4.16
CA VAL A 98 2.72 1.41 -5.35
C VAL A 98 1.59 2.31 -5.86
N ASP A 99 1.47 2.43 -7.20
CA ASP A 99 0.24 2.89 -7.83
C ASP A 99 -0.59 1.66 -8.21
N LEU A 100 -1.77 1.50 -7.63
CA LEU A 100 -2.68 0.41 -7.98
C LEU A 100 -3.25 0.61 -9.40
N ARG A 101 -3.87 -0.42 -9.99
CA ARG A 101 -4.44 -0.34 -11.35
C ARG A 101 -5.43 0.81 -11.48
N GLY A 102 -5.24 1.62 -12.53
CA GLY A 102 -6.05 2.81 -12.79
C GLY A 102 -5.67 4.04 -12.01
N TYR A 103 -4.59 3.97 -11.20
CA TYR A 103 -4.03 5.09 -10.45
C TYR A 103 -2.66 5.48 -10.99
N GLY A 104 -2.37 6.77 -10.95
CA GLY A 104 -1.06 7.33 -11.23
C GLY A 104 -0.47 6.83 -12.55
N ALA A 105 0.69 6.17 -12.44
CA ALA A 105 1.40 5.66 -13.60
C ALA A 105 1.07 4.19 -13.94
N THR A 106 0.14 3.57 -13.22
CA THR A 106 -0.35 2.22 -13.50
C THR A 106 -1.60 2.26 -14.39
N PRO A 107 -1.57 1.68 -15.60
CA PRO A 107 -2.74 1.68 -16.46
C PRO A 107 -3.89 0.86 -15.86
N ARG A 108 -5.10 1.08 -16.34
CA ARG A 108 -6.24 0.19 -16.11
C ARG A 108 -6.00 -1.13 -16.83
N ASP A 109 -6.51 -2.22 -16.29
CA ASP A 109 -6.57 -3.47 -17.05
C ASP A 109 -7.74 -3.46 -18.06
N ALA A 110 -7.89 -4.56 -18.83
CA ALA A 110 -8.92 -4.66 -19.85
C ALA A 110 -10.36 -4.57 -19.32
N SER A 111 -10.59 -4.84 -18.01
CA SER A 111 -11.90 -4.68 -17.39
C SER A 111 -12.24 -3.21 -17.10
N GLY A 112 -11.22 -2.38 -16.95
CA GLY A 112 -11.31 -0.98 -16.50
C GLY A 112 -11.64 -0.82 -15.01
N TRP A 113 -11.91 -1.92 -14.29
CA TRP A 113 -12.28 -1.92 -12.88
C TRP A 113 -11.14 -2.42 -11.98
N LEU A 114 -11.01 -1.81 -10.81
CA LEU A 114 -10.17 -2.34 -9.74
C LEU A 114 -11.06 -2.97 -8.66
N THR A 115 -10.77 -4.22 -8.29
CA THR A 115 -11.41 -4.89 -7.16
C THR A 115 -10.42 -5.11 -6.01
N PRO A 116 -10.90 -5.26 -4.75
CA PRO A 116 -10.04 -5.51 -3.61
C PRO A 116 -9.12 -6.73 -3.76
N LYS A 117 -9.62 -7.85 -4.27
CA LYS A 117 -8.81 -9.05 -4.51
C LYS A 117 -7.74 -8.83 -5.58
N ARG A 118 -8.07 -8.10 -6.65
CA ARG A 118 -7.11 -7.74 -7.69
C ARG A 118 -5.99 -6.86 -7.12
N ALA A 119 -6.35 -5.84 -6.34
CA ALA A 119 -5.38 -4.99 -5.65
C ALA A 119 -4.49 -5.78 -4.69
N ALA A 120 -5.07 -6.66 -3.88
CA ALA A 120 -4.31 -7.51 -2.96
C ALA A 120 -3.33 -8.45 -3.69
N ALA A 121 -3.71 -9.00 -4.85
CA ALA A 121 -2.82 -9.80 -5.68
C ALA A 121 -1.63 -8.97 -6.20
N ASP A 122 -1.90 -7.76 -6.72
CA ASP A 122 -0.85 -6.85 -7.19
C ASP A 122 0.11 -6.47 -6.06
N ILE A 123 -0.41 -6.11 -4.88
CA ILE A 123 0.41 -5.79 -3.69
C ILE A 123 1.29 -6.99 -3.30
N SER A 124 0.74 -8.21 -3.27
CA SER A 124 1.48 -9.42 -2.96
C SER A 124 2.62 -9.68 -3.96
N ASN A 125 2.38 -9.45 -5.27
CA ASN A 125 3.40 -9.57 -6.31
C ASN A 125 4.49 -8.49 -6.17
N VAL A 126 4.13 -7.24 -5.84
CA VAL A 126 5.07 -6.16 -5.57
C VAL A 126 5.95 -6.48 -4.34
N LEU A 127 5.37 -6.99 -3.24
CA LEU A 127 6.14 -7.44 -2.07
C LEU A 127 7.15 -8.54 -2.45
N GLY A 128 6.73 -9.49 -3.28
CA GLY A 128 7.62 -10.54 -3.81
C GLY A 128 8.78 -9.95 -4.61
N TRP A 129 8.49 -8.98 -5.49
CA TRP A 129 9.51 -8.29 -6.27
C TRP A 129 10.48 -7.50 -5.37
N ILE A 130 9.99 -6.72 -4.39
CA ILE A 130 10.85 -5.99 -3.44
C ILE A 130 11.79 -6.96 -2.70
N ALA A 131 11.29 -8.13 -2.27
CA ALA A 131 12.12 -9.13 -1.62
C ALA A 131 13.24 -9.67 -2.53
N THR A 132 13.03 -9.73 -3.85
CA THR A 132 14.11 -10.11 -4.80
C THR A 132 15.13 -9.01 -5.01
N GLN A 133 14.76 -7.73 -4.82
CA GLN A 133 15.72 -6.61 -4.87
C GLN A 133 16.62 -6.54 -3.63
N HIS A 134 16.18 -7.15 -2.53
CA HIS A 134 16.86 -7.11 -1.24
C HIS A 134 16.97 -8.51 -0.62
N PRO A 135 17.65 -9.46 -1.27
CA PRO A 135 17.64 -10.86 -0.85
C PRO A 135 18.29 -11.12 0.52
N ALA A 136 19.16 -10.22 0.98
CA ALA A 136 19.80 -10.28 2.30
C ALA A 136 18.99 -9.64 3.43
N LEU A 137 17.90 -8.93 3.11
CA LEU A 137 17.06 -8.26 4.10
C LEU A 137 15.88 -9.14 4.53
N PRO A 138 15.29 -8.88 5.71
CA PRO A 138 13.99 -9.43 6.07
C PRO A 138 12.93 -9.08 5.01
N LYS A 139 11.83 -9.82 4.97
CA LYS A 139 10.69 -9.50 4.11
C LYS A 139 10.19 -8.09 4.40
N PRO A 140 9.64 -7.35 3.41
CA PRO A 140 9.19 -5.99 3.61
C PRO A 140 8.13 -5.86 4.71
N THR A 141 8.05 -4.67 5.33
CA THR A 141 6.85 -4.23 6.06
C THR A 141 5.86 -3.68 5.05
N LEU A 142 4.57 -4.00 5.23
CA LEU A 142 3.47 -3.47 4.43
C LEU A 142 2.71 -2.42 5.24
N VAL A 143 2.54 -1.22 4.68
CA VAL A 143 1.77 -0.12 5.28
C VAL A 143 0.63 0.23 4.35
N GLY A 144 -0.61 0.13 4.81
CA GLY A 144 -1.77 0.56 4.06
C GLY A 144 -2.46 1.75 4.72
N TRP A 145 -2.93 2.71 3.92
CA TRP A 145 -3.72 3.85 4.37
C TRP A 145 -5.15 3.75 3.89
N SER A 146 -6.13 4.00 4.79
CA SER A 146 -7.55 4.05 4.44
C SER A 146 -7.99 2.74 3.74
N ARG A 147 -8.57 2.81 2.53
CA ARG A 147 -8.87 1.62 1.71
C ARG A 147 -7.64 0.72 1.52
N GLY A 148 -6.44 1.30 1.41
CA GLY A 148 -5.18 0.56 1.34
C GLY A 148 -4.90 -0.28 2.58
N ALA A 149 -5.38 0.13 3.75
CA ALA A 149 -5.23 -0.63 4.98
C ALA A 149 -6.04 -1.94 4.95
N VAL A 150 -7.27 -1.91 4.41
CA VAL A 150 -8.08 -3.12 4.24
C VAL A 150 -7.38 -4.11 3.30
N MET A 151 -6.89 -3.61 2.15
CA MET A 151 -6.15 -4.43 1.19
C MET A 151 -4.86 -5.00 1.79
N ALA A 152 -4.14 -4.21 2.60
CA ALA A 152 -2.95 -4.67 3.32
C ALA A 152 -3.29 -5.78 4.32
N GLY A 153 -4.41 -5.67 5.03
CA GLY A 153 -4.96 -6.73 5.90
C GLY A 153 -5.28 -8.02 5.14
N MET A 154 -5.93 -7.90 3.97
CA MET A 154 -6.21 -9.05 3.10
C MET A 154 -4.90 -9.75 2.67
N VAL A 155 -3.89 -8.98 2.27
CA VAL A 155 -2.56 -9.53 1.89
C VAL A 155 -1.88 -10.21 3.07
N ALA A 156 -1.92 -9.61 4.26
CA ALA A 156 -1.29 -10.16 5.46
C ALA A 156 -1.93 -11.49 5.90
N ILE A 157 -3.22 -11.71 5.62
CA ILE A 157 -3.91 -12.98 5.85
C ILE A 157 -3.60 -13.99 4.73
N ALA A 158 -3.74 -13.59 3.47
CA ALA A 158 -3.62 -14.51 2.33
C ALA A 158 -2.16 -14.88 2.00
N SER A 159 -1.19 -14.03 2.33
CA SER A 159 0.23 -14.17 1.97
C SER A 159 1.16 -13.74 3.11
N PRO A 160 1.01 -14.26 4.34
CA PRO A 160 1.81 -13.84 5.50
C PRO A 160 3.31 -14.03 5.30
N GLN A 161 3.73 -14.98 4.45
CA GLN A 161 5.13 -15.25 4.12
C GLN A 161 5.79 -14.14 3.26
N ARG A 162 5.01 -13.17 2.75
CA ARG A 162 5.52 -12.08 1.91
C ARG A 162 5.99 -10.86 2.69
N LEU A 163 5.65 -10.76 3.98
CA LEU A 163 5.91 -9.58 4.80
C LEU A 163 6.30 -9.97 6.23
N THR A 164 6.98 -9.07 6.95
CA THR A 164 7.31 -9.25 8.38
C THR A 164 6.33 -8.57 9.30
N ASN A 165 5.78 -7.43 8.89
CA ASN A 165 4.84 -6.64 9.67
C ASN A 165 3.79 -6.04 8.74
N VAL A 166 2.59 -5.78 9.28
CA VAL A 166 1.58 -4.97 8.61
C VAL A 166 1.20 -3.77 9.47
N VAL A 167 1.01 -2.62 8.83
CA VAL A 167 0.50 -1.39 9.46
C VAL A 167 -0.81 -1.03 8.77
N LEU A 168 -1.87 -0.87 9.56
CA LEU A 168 -3.21 -0.51 9.14
C LEU A 168 -3.49 0.90 9.65
N PHE A 169 -3.43 1.89 8.76
CA PHE A 169 -3.55 3.29 9.12
C PHE A 169 -4.83 3.92 8.56
N GLY A 170 -5.53 4.69 9.41
CA GLY A 170 -6.74 5.43 9.04
C GLY A 170 -7.90 4.52 8.63
N PHE A 171 -7.95 3.29 9.17
CA PHE A 171 -9.04 2.36 8.95
C PHE A 171 -9.17 1.38 10.12
N ALA A 172 -10.36 1.33 10.70
CA ALA A 172 -10.77 0.29 11.63
C ALA A 172 -12.28 0.06 11.46
N PHE A 173 -12.74 -1.14 11.76
CA PHE A 173 -14.13 -1.52 11.60
C PHE A 173 -14.55 -2.53 12.67
N ASP A 174 -15.84 -2.61 12.94
CA ASP A 174 -16.40 -3.70 13.75
C ASP A 174 -16.15 -5.04 13.02
N PRO A 175 -15.47 -6.02 13.64
CA PRO A 175 -15.18 -7.30 13.01
C PRO A 175 -16.42 -8.09 12.54
N GLU A 176 -17.60 -7.72 13.04
CA GLU A 176 -18.88 -8.33 12.63
C GLU A 176 -19.49 -7.63 11.41
N LEU A 177 -18.91 -6.49 10.96
CA LEU A 177 -19.37 -5.79 9.77
C LEU A 177 -19.17 -6.66 8.53
N GLU A 178 -20.22 -6.76 7.71
CA GLU A 178 -20.16 -7.34 6.38
C GLU A 178 -20.23 -6.22 5.34
N PHE A 179 -19.20 -6.16 4.49
CA PHE A 179 -19.16 -5.23 3.36
C PHE A 179 -20.08 -5.74 2.25
N GLY A 180 -20.96 -4.89 1.76
CA GLY A 180 -21.81 -5.15 0.61
C GLY A 180 -21.22 -4.59 -0.67
N ASP A 181 -21.63 -5.11 -1.82
CA ASP A 181 -21.32 -4.53 -3.11
C ASP A 181 -22.27 -3.38 -3.43
N ALA A 182 -21.71 -2.24 -3.83
CA ALA A 182 -22.49 -1.18 -4.43
C ALA A 182 -22.89 -1.56 -5.87
N GLU A 183 -24.07 -1.12 -6.31
CA GLU A 183 -24.40 -1.16 -7.73
C GLU A 183 -23.40 -0.30 -8.51
N VAL A 184 -22.90 -0.85 -9.60
CA VAL A 184 -21.99 -0.16 -10.51
C VAL A 184 -22.53 -0.20 -11.92
N PRO A 185 -22.25 0.80 -12.78
CA PRO A 185 -22.68 0.78 -14.17
C PRO A 185 -22.03 -0.40 -14.91
N PRO A 186 -22.60 -0.82 -16.06
CA PRO A 186 -22.05 -1.93 -16.85
C PRO A 186 -20.62 -1.69 -17.35
N LYS A 187 -20.19 -0.42 -17.44
CA LYS A 187 -18.85 0.01 -17.84
C LYS A 187 -18.35 1.08 -16.88
N PRO A 188 -17.01 1.19 -16.71
CA PRO A 188 -16.40 2.28 -15.95
C PRO A 188 -16.85 3.66 -16.43
N ASP A 189 -17.16 4.56 -15.49
CA ASP A 189 -17.63 5.91 -15.79
C ASP A 189 -16.53 6.86 -16.24
N MET A 190 -15.27 6.58 -15.85
CA MET A 190 -14.11 7.43 -16.18
C MET A 190 -14.30 8.88 -15.74
N LEU A 191 -14.88 9.08 -14.54
CA LEU A 191 -15.17 10.41 -14.01
C LEU A 191 -13.86 11.18 -13.76
N LYS A 192 -13.90 12.49 -14.07
CA LYS A 192 -12.77 13.37 -13.77
C LYS A 192 -12.70 13.66 -12.27
N ASN A 193 -11.48 13.69 -11.77
CA ASN A 193 -11.17 14.19 -10.44
C ASN A 193 -11.35 15.73 -10.37
N SER A 194 -11.39 16.28 -9.16
CA SER A 194 -11.48 17.71 -8.94
C SER A 194 -10.51 18.18 -7.86
N THR A 195 -10.11 19.45 -7.97
CA THR A 195 -9.29 20.11 -6.94
C THR A 195 -9.99 20.16 -5.59
N ALA A 196 -11.33 20.26 -5.58
CA ALA A 196 -12.11 20.22 -4.35
C ALA A 196 -12.04 18.84 -3.69
N ALA A 197 -12.08 17.75 -4.47
CA ALA A 197 -11.89 16.39 -3.94
C ALA A 197 -10.50 16.22 -3.33
N ALA A 198 -9.44 16.73 -3.99
CA ALA A 198 -8.08 16.66 -3.46
C ALA A 198 -7.90 17.47 -2.16
N ALA A 199 -8.50 18.67 -2.08
CA ALA A 199 -8.44 19.47 -0.88
C ALA A 199 -9.22 18.87 0.29
N SER A 200 -10.27 18.08 0.03
CA SER A 200 -11.13 17.49 1.06
C SER A 200 -10.48 16.33 1.84
N ASP A 201 -9.35 15.82 1.39
CA ASP A 201 -8.59 14.82 2.16
C ASP A 201 -7.94 15.42 3.42
N PHE A 202 -7.82 16.76 3.47
CA PHE A 202 -7.35 17.50 4.65
C PHE A 202 -8.55 18.04 5.43
N ILE A 203 -9.04 17.25 6.37
CA ILE A 203 -10.28 17.50 7.09
C ILE A 203 -10.10 18.63 8.11
N SER A 204 -8.95 18.64 8.80
CA SER A 204 -8.61 19.61 9.84
C SER A 204 -7.67 20.70 9.33
N PRO A 205 -8.18 21.88 8.93
CA PRO A 205 -7.32 22.96 8.40
C PRO A 205 -6.35 23.54 9.43
N LYS A 206 -6.47 23.17 10.72
CA LYS A 206 -5.60 23.61 11.80
C LYS A 206 -4.27 22.86 11.86
N VAL A 207 -4.22 21.65 11.29
CA VAL A 207 -3.05 20.75 11.38
C VAL A 207 -2.35 20.59 10.05
N THR A 208 -2.80 21.30 9.01
CA THR A 208 -2.19 21.24 7.68
C THR A 208 -2.00 22.65 7.11
N PRO A 209 -0.76 23.08 6.88
CA PRO A 209 -0.48 24.36 6.22
C PRO A 209 -1.10 24.40 4.82
N LYS A 210 -1.65 25.56 4.44
CA LYS A 210 -2.28 25.76 3.13
C LYS A 210 -1.36 25.48 1.95
N GLU A 211 -0.05 25.68 2.11
CA GLU A 211 0.98 25.38 1.12
C GLU A 211 1.09 23.88 0.88
N VAL A 212 0.92 23.07 1.92
CA VAL A 212 0.89 21.60 1.82
C VAL A 212 -0.35 21.14 1.07
N VAL A 213 -1.52 21.67 1.43
CA VAL A 213 -2.79 21.38 0.72
C VAL A 213 -2.69 21.76 -0.75
N ALA A 214 -2.18 22.95 -1.06
CA ALA A 214 -2.02 23.41 -2.46
C ALA A 214 -1.07 22.51 -3.26
N ALA A 215 0.07 22.13 -2.68
CA ALA A 215 1.03 21.25 -3.33
C ALA A 215 0.46 19.84 -3.53
N PHE A 216 -0.32 19.35 -2.57
CA PHE A 216 -1.01 18.05 -2.72
C PHE A 216 -2.03 18.11 -3.86
N VAL A 217 -2.91 19.12 -3.87
CA VAL A 217 -3.90 19.31 -4.93
C VAL A 217 -3.26 19.32 -6.31
N GLU A 218 -2.16 20.08 -6.49
CA GLU A 218 -1.44 20.13 -7.75
C GLU A 218 -0.89 18.74 -8.14
N GLN A 219 -0.16 18.06 -7.24
CA GLN A 219 0.49 16.80 -7.54
C GLN A 219 -0.51 15.66 -7.73
N ALA A 220 -1.58 15.63 -6.93
CA ALA A 220 -2.66 14.66 -7.03
C ALA A 220 -3.43 14.81 -8.35
N MET A 221 -3.83 16.01 -8.72
CA MET A 221 -4.52 16.27 -10.00
C MET A 221 -3.66 15.96 -11.23
N ASN A 222 -2.34 16.16 -11.13
CA ASN A 222 -1.42 15.78 -12.20
C ASN A 222 -1.23 14.26 -12.32
N ALA A 223 -1.26 13.54 -11.19
CA ALA A 223 -1.12 12.09 -11.19
C ALA A 223 -2.41 11.36 -11.56
N ASP A 224 -3.54 11.82 -11.02
CA ASP A 224 -4.85 11.16 -11.10
C ASP A 224 -5.94 12.11 -11.62
N PRO A 225 -5.87 12.56 -12.89
CA PRO A 225 -6.89 13.46 -13.45
C PRO A 225 -8.25 12.78 -13.64
N VAL A 226 -8.30 11.44 -13.58
CA VAL A 226 -9.48 10.59 -13.72
C VAL A 226 -9.53 9.63 -12.55
N LEU A 227 -10.70 9.52 -11.90
CA LEU A 227 -10.95 8.59 -10.81
C LEU A 227 -10.72 7.13 -11.27
N ALA A 228 -10.09 6.33 -10.44
CA ALA A 228 -10.11 4.89 -10.62
C ALA A 228 -11.53 4.35 -10.38
N ASP A 229 -12.00 3.49 -11.27
CA ASP A 229 -13.32 2.87 -11.14
C ASP A 229 -13.21 1.60 -10.29
N LEU A 230 -13.91 1.60 -9.16
CA LEU A 230 -13.85 0.57 -8.14
C LEU A 230 -15.14 -0.23 -8.09
N LYS A 231 -15.03 -1.54 -7.84
CA LYS A 231 -16.17 -2.42 -7.58
C LYS A 231 -15.79 -3.59 -6.70
N GLY A 232 -16.80 -4.32 -6.23
CA GLY A 232 -16.60 -5.57 -5.51
C GLY A 232 -16.17 -5.35 -4.07
N ASP A 233 -16.70 -4.34 -3.37
CA ASP A 233 -16.35 -4.04 -1.99
C ASP A 233 -16.69 -5.18 -1.02
N GLY A 234 -17.64 -6.07 -1.37
CA GLY A 234 -17.89 -7.32 -0.66
C GLY A 234 -16.67 -8.24 -0.57
N GLU A 235 -15.68 -8.09 -1.47
CA GLU A 235 -14.41 -8.83 -1.37
C GLU A 235 -13.57 -8.45 -0.15
N PHE A 236 -13.82 -7.27 0.49
CA PHE A 236 -13.19 -6.89 1.76
C PHE A 236 -13.53 -7.83 2.91
N ASN A 237 -14.62 -8.58 2.81
CA ASN A 237 -14.96 -9.63 3.78
C ASN A 237 -13.90 -10.75 3.89
N ALA A 238 -12.92 -10.79 2.97
CA ALA A 238 -11.73 -11.62 3.10
C ALA A 238 -10.76 -11.14 4.19
N PHE A 239 -10.88 -9.87 4.63
CA PHE A 239 -10.11 -9.38 5.79
C PHE A 239 -10.86 -9.70 7.08
N LYS A 240 -10.58 -10.86 7.67
CA LYS A 240 -11.10 -11.27 8.99
C LYS A 240 -10.02 -11.08 10.06
N PRO A 241 -10.11 -10.07 10.94
CA PRO A 241 -9.07 -9.81 11.98
C PRO A 241 -8.67 -11.04 12.79
N ALA A 242 -9.61 -11.93 13.08
CA ALA A 242 -9.37 -13.20 13.79
C ALA A 242 -8.45 -14.18 13.03
N GLN A 243 -8.13 -13.94 11.75
CA GLN A 243 -7.19 -14.73 10.95
C GLN A 243 -5.82 -14.05 10.80
N LEU A 244 -5.69 -12.79 11.22
CA LEU A 244 -4.46 -12.02 11.09
C LEU A 244 -3.43 -12.44 12.15
N THR A 245 -2.44 -13.22 11.73
CA THR A 245 -1.34 -13.72 12.59
C THR A 245 -0.04 -12.95 12.42
N THR A 246 0.07 -12.15 11.36
CA THR A 246 1.23 -11.27 11.11
C THR A 246 1.29 -10.20 12.20
N PRO A 247 2.49 -9.85 12.71
CA PRO A 247 2.67 -8.70 13.58
C PRO A 247 2.01 -7.44 13.02
N VAL A 248 1.17 -6.76 13.81
CA VAL A 248 0.32 -5.67 13.32
C VAL A 248 0.35 -4.42 14.19
N LEU A 249 0.44 -3.27 13.53
CA LEU A 249 0.16 -1.95 14.10
C LEU A 249 -1.15 -1.44 13.50
N ILE A 250 -2.15 -1.20 14.34
CA ILE A 250 -3.36 -0.44 14.00
C ILE A 250 -3.15 0.98 14.48
N MET A 251 -3.31 1.98 13.61
CA MET A 251 -3.10 3.38 13.99
C MET A 251 -4.04 4.33 13.24
N PHE A 252 -4.42 5.42 13.90
CA PHE A 252 -5.29 6.45 13.33
C PHE A 252 -5.12 7.78 14.08
N GLY A 253 -5.61 8.86 13.49
CA GLY A 253 -5.66 10.18 14.12
C GLY A 253 -6.80 10.29 15.12
N SER A 254 -6.61 11.02 16.23
CA SER A 254 -7.70 11.22 17.21
C SER A 254 -8.89 12.00 16.63
N ASP A 255 -8.66 12.76 15.58
CA ASP A 255 -9.64 13.62 14.90
C ASP A 255 -10.09 13.02 13.55
N ASP A 256 -9.68 11.75 13.24
CA ASP A 256 -10.10 11.04 12.04
C ASP A 256 -11.59 10.64 12.13
N PRO A 257 -12.49 11.28 11.37
CA PRO A 257 -13.92 10.97 11.43
C PRO A 257 -14.28 9.61 10.81
N GLY A 258 -13.35 9.00 10.08
CA GLY A 258 -13.53 7.69 9.44
C GLY A 258 -13.24 6.52 10.38
N VAL A 259 -12.75 6.76 11.62
CA VAL A 259 -12.38 5.71 12.56
C VAL A 259 -13.00 5.95 13.92
N ALA A 260 -13.98 5.13 14.30
CA ALA A 260 -14.49 5.09 15.67
C ALA A 260 -13.52 4.34 16.59
N VAL A 261 -13.20 4.93 17.75
CA VAL A 261 -12.26 4.34 18.74
C VAL A 261 -12.79 2.98 19.22
N GLU A 262 -14.10 2.85 19.37
CA GLU A 262 -14.78 1.62 19.79
C GLU A 262 -14.56 0.50 18.77
N ASP A 263 -14.67 0.78 17.47
CA ASP A 263 -14.47 -0.19 16.41
C ASP A 263 -12.98 -0.57 16.29
N ALA A 264 -12.08 0.41 16.45
CA ALA A 264 -10.65 0.14 16.55
C ALA A 264 -10.30 -0.78 17.73
N GLY A 265 -10.94 -0.59 18.88
CA GLY A 265 -10.82 -1.45 20.05
C GLY A 265 -11.32 -2.88 19.81
N LYS A 266 -12.51 -3.04 19.18
CA LYS A 266 -13.06 -4.33 18.78
C LYS A 266 -12.16 -5.04 17.77
N MET A 267 -11.73 -4.34 16.73
CA MET A 267 -10.81 -4.88 15.72
C MET A 267 -9.49 -5.32 16.35
N PHE A 268 -8.89 -4.49 17.22
CA PHE A 268 -7.66 -4.83 17.93
C PHE A 268 -7.83 -6.07 18.81
N ALA A 269 -8.94 -6.18 19.55
CA ALA A 269 -9.24 -7.35 20.37
C ALA A 269 -9.37 -8.62 19.52
N ALA A 270 -10.02 -8.54 18.36
CA ALA A 270 -10.25 -9.66 17.45
C ALA A 270 -9.00 -10.15 16.72
N VAL A 271 -7.97 -9.29 16.54
CA VAL A 271 -6.73 -9.68 15.87
C VAL A 271 -6.05 -10.83 16.59
N LYS A 272 -5.75 -11.91 15.84
CA LYS A 272 -5.15 -13.14 16.34
C LYS A 272 -3.67 -13.02 16.67
N SER A 273 -2.94 -12.10 16.05
CA SER A 273 -1.52 -11.89 16.35
C SER A 273 -1.30 -11.53 17.80
N ASP A 274 -0.34 -12.20 18.46
CA ASP A 274 0.10 -11.83 19.83
C ASP A 274 0.98 -10.58 19.82
N ASP A 275 1.64 -10.28 18.69
CA ASP A 275 2.47 -9.09 18.49
C ASP A 275 1.65 -8.00 17.77
N LYS A 276 0.83 -7.28 18.56
CA LYS A 276 -0.09 -6.25 18.06
C LYS A 276 0.00 -4.98 18.89
N GLN A 277 -0.14 -3.84 18.23
CA GLN A 277 -0.17 -2.52 18.84
C GLN A 277 -1.34 -1.70 18.30
N LEU A 278 -1.92 -0.85 19.15
CA LEU A 278 -2.91 0.14 18.80
C LEU A 278 -2.36 1.52 19.17
N VAL A 279 -2.30 2.43 18.21
CA VAL A 279 -1.78 3.79 18.41
C VAL A 279 -2.80 4.81 17.91
N VAL A 280 -3.17 5.74 18.77
CA VAL A 280 -3.95 6.93 18.43
C VAL A 280 -3.00 8.11 18.38
N LEU A 281 -2.95 8.84 17.26
CA LEU A 281 -2.11 10.02 17.08
C LEU A 281 -2.89 11.28 17.52
N PRO A 282 -2.49 11.95 18.61
CA PRO A 282 -3.23 13.11 19.10
C PRO A 282 -3.23 14.27 18.10
N GLY A 283 -4.40 14.86 17.84
CA GLY A 283 -4.58 16.02 16.98
C GLY A 283 -4.37 15.75 15.49
N ALA A 284 -4.22 14.50 15.11
CA ALA A 284 -4.14 14.08 13.70
C ALA A 284 -5.52 13.75 13.15
N ASP A 285 -5.76 14.00 11.87
CA ASP A 285 -6.95 13.51 11.19
C ASP A 285 -6.63 12.32 10.24
N HIS A 286 -7.40 12.14 9.19
CA HIS A 286 -7.28 11.01 8.26
C HIS A 286 -5.94 10.99 7.49
N ALA A 287 -5.38 12.17 7.21
CA ALA A 287 -4.16 12.34 6.42
C ALA A 287 -2.89 12.60 7.27
N ALA A 288 -2.84 12.11 8.52
CA ALA A 288 -1.78 12.37 9.51
C ALA A 288 -0.34 12.31 8.97
N HIS A 289 -0.08 11.50 7.95
CA HIS A 289 1.22 11.37 7.30
C HIS A 289 1.59 12.57 6.41
N LEU A 290 0.63 13.41 6.05
CA LEU A 290 0.79 14.65 5.26
C LEU A 290 0.61 15.92 6.08
N GLU A 291 0.17 15.79 7.34
CA GLU A 291 -0.10 16.89 8.27
C GLU A 291 1.13 17.27 9.11
N ASP A 292 0.95 18.17 10.07
CA ASP A 292 1.98 18.54 11.04
C ASP A 292 2.35 17.40 11.98
N THR A 293 1.52 16.36 12.02
CA THR A 293 1.76 15.09 12.72
C THR A 293 2.65 14.10 11.95
N HIS A 294 3.13 14.47 10.75
CA HIS A 294 4.00 13.63 9.89
C HIS A 294 5.13 12.94 10.65
N ASP A 295 5.89 13.69 11.46
CA ASP A 295 7.03 13.10 12.16
C ASP A 295 6.60 12.11 13.26
N ALA A 296 5.47 12.37 13.94
CA ALA A 296 4.89 11.45 14.92
C ALA A 296 4.40 10.16 14.25
N TRP A 297 3.75 10.30 13.08
CA TRP A 297 3.29 9.17 12.27
C TRP A 297 4.49 8.29 11.83
N VAL A 298 5.54 8.90 11.27
CA VAL A 298 6.77 8.19 10.86
C VAL A 298 7.41 7.49 12.08
N ALA A 299 7.53 8.20 13.21
CA ALA A 299 8.14 7.65 14.42
C ALA A 299 7.35 6.44 14.97
N ALA A 300 6.03 6.48 14.96
CA ALA A 300 5.19 5.36 15.42
C ALA A 300 5.47 4.08 14.61
N ILE A 301 5.53 4.18 13.28
CA ILE A 301 5.80 3.03 12.41
C ILE A 301 7.25 2.56 12.57
N ILE A 302 8.22 3.46 12.59
CA ILE A 302 9.64 3.11 12.78
C ILE A 302 9.87 2.41 14.12
N ASN A 303 9.26 2.88 15.20
CA ASN A 303 9.33 2.25 16.51
C ASN A 303 8.73 0.84 16.49
N PHE A 304 7.59 0.67 15.81
CA PHE A 304 6.97 -0.63 15.64
C PHE A 304 7.86 -1.60 14.84
N ILE A 305 8.47 -1.17 13.74
CA ILE A 305 9.35 -2.00 12.92
C ILE A 305 10.62 -2.41 13.69
N ASN A 306 11.20 -1.48 14.46
CA ASN A 306 12.46 -1.69 15.19
C ASN A 306 12.28 -2.35 16.56
N ARG A 307 11.05 -2.66 17.00
CA ARG A 307 10.84 -3.29 18.30
C ARG A 307 11.54 -4.65 18.37
N PRO A 308 12.00 -5.07 19.56
CA PRO A 308 12.48 -6.44 19.72
C PRO A 308 11.35 -7.42 19.43
N PRO A 309 11.66 -8.58 18.80
CA PRO A 309 10.65 -9.60 18.56
C PRO A 309 10.01 -10.05 19.88
N ALA A 310 8.71 -10.32 19.86
CA ALA A 310 8.02 -10.89 21.02
C ALA A 310 8.74 -12.17 21.45
N LYS A 311 9.04 -12.27 22.75
CA LYS A 311 9.58 -13.52 23.31
C LYS A 311 8.49 -14.58 23.20
N ARG A 312 8.74 -15.60 22.40
CA ARG A 312 7.86 -16.78 22.31
C ARG A 312 8.03 -17.67 23.53
#